data_5c2a7d3e85aa61255290da4c8d986715
#
_entry.id   5c2a7d3e85aa61255290da4c8d986715
#
_cell.length_a   1.000
_cell.length_b   1.000
_cell.length_c   1.000
_cell.angle_alpha   90.00
_cell.angle_beta   90.00
_cell.angle_gamma   90.00
#
_symmetry.space_group_name_H-M   'P 1'
#
loop_
_entity.id
_entity.type
_entity.pdbx_description
1 polymer ?
#
loop_
_entity_poly.entity_id
_entity_poly.type
_entity_poly.pdbx_seq_one_letter_code
_entity_poly.pdbx_strand_id
1 'polypeptide(L)'
;MFSQKDKMKGKLENMHLQERINYGYKKVISMMLISGLFSIVVIGVLFANMGNYIENVTAADQAVKICRINVNASARNIREMALNDDTSSYDGYEQTVKKLLTEVDSELKILKKTGTISNENYEEYATALSDWGNIGYSIIDEIKNGDREKAVDAILNDCTPALNKLVDIAIKLDEETDQLSNQSSRTTFIFAIAGIVCIFVCLTFAWTLTRKISKKILET
;
A
#
# COMPACT_ATOMS: atom_id res chain seq x y z
N MET A 1 -48.41 -15.14 14.52
CA MET A 1 -47.10 -15.50 13.97
C MET A 1 -46.30 -16.22 15.06
N PHE A 2 -46.31 -17.57 15.07
CA PHE A 2 -45.60 -18.35 16.09
C PHE A 2 -44.08 -18.17 15.89
N SER A 3 -43.36 -17.73 16.93
CA SER A 3 -41.95 -17.50 16.90
C SER A 3 -41.17 -18.80 16.52
N GLN A 4 -40.16 -18.71 15.68
CA GLN A 4 -39.21 -19.83 15.40
C GLN A 4 -38.70 -20.53 16.67
N LYS A 5 -38.71 -19.80 17.80
CA LYS A 5 -38.36 -20.28 19.13
C LYS A 5 -39.31 -21.33 19.66
N ASP A 6 -40.61 -21.17 19.40
CA ASP A 6 -41.66 -22.10 19.90
C ASP A 6 -41.71 -23.38 19.08
N LYS A 7 -41.48 -23.30 17.76
CA LYS A 7 -41.37 -24.47 16.86
C LYS A 7 -40.15 -25.33 17.21
N MET A 8 -39.03 -24.70 17.58
CA MET A 8 -37.82 -25.42 17.98
C MET A 8 -37.95 -26.06 19.34
N LYS A 9 -38.71 -25.43 20.26
CA LYS A 9 -38.97 -25.96 21.62
C LYS A 9 -39.84 -27.22 21.53
N GLY A 10 -40.93 -27.21 20.76
CA GLY A 10 -41.80 -28.37 20.58
C GLY A 10 -41.14 -29.55 19.87
N LYS A 11 -40.20 -29.27 18.91
CA LYS A 11 -39.45 -30.31 18.21
C LYS A 11 -38.45 -31.04 19.14
N LEU A 12 -37.85 -30.36 20.10
CA LEU A 12 -36.92 -30.92 21.06
C LEU A 12 -37.63 -31.71 22.18
N GLU A 13 -38.90 -31.37 22.52
CA GLU A 13 -39.69 -32.04 23.54
C GLU A 13 -40.12 -33.46 23.15
N ASN A 14 -40.32 -33.70 21.88
CA ASN A 14 -40.79 -34.99 21.34
C ASN A 14 -39.68 -35.94 20.86
N MET A 15 -38.37 -35.57 21.04
CA MET A 15 -37.24 -36.40 20.63
C MET A 15 -36.71 -37.28 21.77
N HIS A 16 -36.33 -38.54 21.46
CA HIS A 16 -35.58 -39.38 22.38
C HIS A 16 -34.23 -38.78 22.79
N LEU A 17 -33.70 -39.12 23.95
CA LEU A 17 -32.43 -38.57 24.46
C LEU A 17 -31.30 -38.64 23.45
N GLN A 18 -31.13 -39.79 22.79
CA GLN A 18 -30.11 -39.99 21.76
C GLN A 18 -30.26 -39.06 20.53
N GLU A 19 -31.49 -38.83 20.12
CA GLU A 19 -31.79 -37.92 18.99
C GLU A 19 -31.50 -36.47 19.38
N ARG A 20 -31.78 -36.06 20.61
CA ARG A 20 -31.46 -34.70 21.12
C ARG A 20 -29.97 -34.46 21.16
N ILE A 21 -29.19 -35.43 21.62
CA ILE A 21 -27.72 -35.36 21.63
C ILE A 21 -27.19 -35.25 20.20
N ASN A 22 -27.62 -36.13 19.31
CA ASN A 22 -27.20 -36.10 17.89
C ASN A 22 -27.58 -34.79 17.20
N TYR A 23 -28.76 -34.25 17.48
CA TYR A 23 -29.18 -32.94 16.97
C TYR A 23 -28.26 -31.80 17.44
N GLY A 24 -27.89 -31.83 18.74
CA GLY A 24 -26.95 -30.86 19.30
C GLY A 24 -25.58 -30.94 18.64
N TYR A 25 -25.01 -32.13 18.49
CA TYR A 25 -23.74 -32.34 17.79
C TYR A 25 -23.77 -31.87 16.33
N LYS A 26 -24.80 -32.26 15.57
CA LYS A 26 -24.98 -31.82 14.17
C LYS A 26 -25.02 -30.30 14.06
N LYS A 27 -25.68 -29.61 14.99
CA LYS A 27 -25.74 -28.14 15.00
C LYS A 27 -24.40 -27.51 15.31
N VAL A 28 -23.68 -28.02 16.31
CA VAL A 28 -22.34 -27.51 16.65
C VAL A 28 -21.36 -27.75 15.52
N ILE A 29 -21.34 -28.96 14.95
CA ILE A 29 -20.46 -29.27 13.80
C ILE A 29 -20.78 -28.37 12.59
N SER A 30 -22.07 -28.22 12.24
CA SER A 30 -22.47 -27.33 11.14
C SER A 30 -21.98 -25.90 11.37
N MET A 31 -22.05 -25.40 12.58
CA MET A 31 -21.62 -24.06 12.92
C MET A 31 -20.10 -23.90 12.90
N MET A 32 -19.36 -24.93 13.35
CA MET A 32 -17.91 -24.96 13.22
C MET A 32 -17.45 -24.97 11.77
N LEU A 33 -18.15 -25.70 10.89
CA LEU A 33 -17.88 -25.71 9.45
C LEU A 33 -18.12 -24.34 8.82
N ILE A 34 -19.26 -23.70 9.13
CA ILE A 34 -19.59 -22.36 8.62
C ILE A 34 -18.54 -21.33 9.09
N SER A 35 -18.19 -21.38 10.38
CA SER A 35 -17.16 -20.50 10.95
C SER A 35 -15.79 -20.72 10.32
N GLY A 36 -15.42 -21.99 10.09
CA GLY A 36 -14.16 -22.34 9.41
C GLY A 36 -14.09 -21.83 7.99
N LEU A 37 -15.17 -22.01 7.20
CA LEU A 37 -15.26 -21.48 5.84
C LEU A 37 -15.18 -19.96 5.83
N PHE A 38 -15.89 -19.28 6.72
CA PHE A 38 -15.83 -17.83 6.84
C PHE A 38 -14.41 -17.34 7.17
N SER A 39 -13.73 -18.01 8.10
CA SER A 39 -12.34 -17.69 8.47
C SER A 39 -11.38 -17.82 7.28
N ILE A 40 -11.53 -18.85 6.45
CA ILE A 40 -10.72 -19.04 5.23
C ILE A 40 -10.94 -17.87 4.26
N VAL A 41 -12.19 -17.43 4.05
CA VAL A 41 -12.50 -16.28 3.20
C VAL A 41 -11.87 -15.00 3.72
N VAL A 42 -11.99 -14.74 5.03
CA VAL A 42 -11.40 -13.56 5.67
C VAL A 42 -9.88 -13.56 5.51
N ILE A 43 -9.22 -14.69 5.78
CA ILE A 43 -7.76 -14.82 5.61
C ILE A 43 -7.37 -14.59 4.14
N GLY A 44 -8.11 -15.14 3.19
CA GLY A 44 -7.85 -14.96 1.76
C GLY A 44 -7.93 -13.48 1.33
N VAL A 45 -8.95 -12.75 1.81
CA VAL A 45 -9.09 -11.30 1.53
C VAL A 45 -7.96 -10.50 2.17
N LEU A 46 -7.59 -10.82 3.42
CA LEU A 46 -6.48 -10.15 4.11
C LEU A 46 -5.16 -10.37 3.38
N PHE A 47 -4.90 -11.59 2.93
CA PHE A 47 -3.69 -11.94 2.20
C PHE A 47 -3.61 -11.23 0.84
N ALA A 48 -4.73 -11.17 0.09
CA ALA A 48 -4.80 -10.45 -1.18
C ALA A 48 -4.58 -8.94 -1.00
N ASN A 49 -5.20 -8.32 0.02
CA ASN A 49 -4.98 -6.90 0.33
C ASN A 49 -3.52 -6.60 0.71
N MET A 50 -2.91 -7.46 1.52
CA MET A 50 -1.52 -7.30 1.94
C MET A 50 -0.55 -7.45 0.76
N GLY A 51 -0.81 -8.42 -0.15
CA GLY A 51 -0.03 -8.60 -1.37
C GLY A 51 -0.08 -7.34 -2.25
N ASN A 52 -1.27 -6.84 -2.54
CA ASN A 52 -1.45 -5.62 -3.33
C ASN A 52 -0.78 -4.39 -2.68
N TYR A 53 -0.87 -4.26 -1.35
CA TYR A 53 -0.22 -3.18 -0.63
C TYR A 53 1.31 -3.24 -0.77
N ILE A 54 1.92 -4.41 -0.56
CA ILE A 54 3.39 -4.57 -0.63
C ILE A 54 3.88 -4.40 -2.06
N GLU A 55 3.24 -5.04 -3.04
CA GLU A 55 3.73 -5.07 -4.42
C GLU A 55 3.49 -3.76 -5.17
N ASN A 56 2.42 -3.03 -4.85
CA ASN A 56 2.04 -1.84 -5.60
C ASN A 56 2.23 -0.55 -4.79
N VAL A 57 1.59 -0.42 -3.63
CA VAL A 57 1.62 0.85 -2.88
C VAL A 57 3.00 1.14 -2.33
N THR A 58 3.63 0.16 -1.68
CA THR A 58 4.99 0.33 -1.13
C THR A 58 6.03 0.53 -2.24
N ALA A 59 5.90 -0.19 -3.37
CA ALA A 59 6.80 -0.02 -4.50
C ALA A 59 6.66 1.36 -5.16
N ALA A 60 5.43 1.88 -5.28
CA ALA A 60 5.19 3.23 -5.78
C ALA A 60 5.80 4.31 -4.86
N ASP A 61 5.56 4.23 -3.56
CA ASP A 61 6.13 5.12 -2.56
C ASP A 61 7.67 5.12 -2.59
N GLN A 62 8.29 3.93 -2.65
CA GLN A 62 9.73 3.81 -2.78
C GLN A 62 10.26 4.44 -4.07
N ALA A 63 9.59 4.20 -5.21
CA ALA A 63 10.00 4.74 -6.50
C ALA A 63 10.01 6.28 -6.49
N VAL A 64 8.96 6.92 -5.94
CA VAL A 64 8.89 8.38 -5.78
C VAL A 64 10.02 8.90 -4.90
N LYS A 65 10.28 8.26 -3.76
CA LYS A 65 11.35 8.63 -2.83
C LYS A 65 12.73 8.51 -3.45
N ILE A 66 13.01 7.43 -4.18
CA ILE A 66 14.29 7.21 -4.86
C ILE A 66 14.49 8.25 -5.97
N CYS A 67 13.45 8.53 -6.78
CA CYS A 67 13.51 9.61 -7.78
C CYS A 67 13.88 10.94 -7.12
N ARG A 68 13.21 11.32 -6.04
CA ARG A 68 13.49 12.57 -5.32
C ARG A 68 14.91 12.63 -4.76
N ILE A 69 15.41 11.53 -4.19
CA ILE A 69 16.78 11.44 -3.67
C ILE A 69 17.79 11.62 -4.80
N ASN A 70 17.60 10.92 -5.93
CA ASN A 70 18.54 10.92 -7.04
C ASN A 70 18.55 12.27 -7.78
N VAL A 71 17.40 12.92 -7.94
CA VAL A 71 17.31 14.27 -8.51
C VAL A 71 18.03 15.30 -7.62
N ASN A 72 17.80 15.25 -6.30
CA ASN A 72 18.52 16.12 -5.36
C ASN A 72 20.03 15.88 -5.35
N ALA A 73 20.46 14.61 -5.42
CA ALA A 73 21.86 14.27 -5.53
C ALA A 73 22.46 14.75 -6.85
N SER A 74 21.73 14.65 -7.96
CA SER A 74 22.14 15.19 -9.26
C SER A 74 22.28 16.71 -9.23
N ALA A 75 21.29 17.42 -8.65
CA ALA A 75 21.34 18.87 -8.49
C ALA A 75 22.55 19.31 -7.65
N ARG A 76 22.90 18.55 -6.61
CA ARG A 76 24.11 18.82 -5.81
C ARG A 76 25.37 18.62 -6.63
N ASN A 77 25.51 17.52 -7.38
CA ASN A 77 26.67 17.28 -8.23
C ASN A 77 26.85 18.36 -9.29
N ILE A 78 25.77 18.84 -9.92
CA ILE A 78 25.81 19.95 -10.89
C ILE A 78 26.34 21.23 -10.21
N ARG A 79 25.84 21.57 -9.01
CA ARG A 79 26.31 22.75 -8.26
C ARG A 79 27.77 22.62 -7.85
N GLU A 80 28.19 21.44 -7.37
CA GLU A 80 29.59 21.17 -7.01
C GLU A 80 30.49 21.30 -8.23
N MET A 81 30.08 20.78 -9.40
CA MET A 81 30.79 20.94 -10.65
C MET A 81 30.93 22.41 -11.07
N ALA A 82 29.86 23.22 -10.94
CA ALA A 82 29.90 24.64 -11.24
C ALA A 82 30.82 25.44 -10.30
N LEU A 83 31.00 24.99 -9.06
CA LEU A 83 31.85 25.64 -8.05
C LEU A 83 33.30 25.14 -8.09
N ASN A 84 33.60 24.02 -8.76
CA ASN A 84 34.91 23.43 -8.80
C ASN A 84 35.75 24.04 -9.92
N ASP A 85 36.99 24.48 -9.59
CA ASP A 85 37.95 25.00 -10.55
C ASP A 85 38.77 23.91 -11.25
N ASP A 86 38.76 22.69 -10.69
CA ASP A 86 39.48 21.55 -11.27
C ASP A 86 38.65 20.87 -12.36
N THR A 87 38.92 21.24 -13.61
CA THR A 87 38.22 20.69 -14.78
C THR A 87 38.45 19.18 -14.97
N SER A 88 39.48 18.61 -14.38
CA SER A 88 39.75 17.16 -14.49
C SER A 88 38.72 16.31 -13.77
N SER A 89 37.99 16.89 -12.82
CA SER A 89 36.91 16.24 -12.07
C SER A 89 35.55 16.27 -12.77
N TYR A 90 35.36 17.07 -13.81
CA TYR A 90 34.06 17.30 -14.47
C TYR A 90 33.41 16.03 -15.03
N ASP A 91 34.21 15.18 -15.67
CA ASP A 91 33.70 13.91 -16.20
C ASP A 91 33.18 12.98 -15.08
N GLY A 92 33.76 13.04 -13.89
CA GLY A 92 33.28 12.28 -12.71
C GLY A 92 31.90 12.76 -12.24
N TYR A 93 31.70 14.08 -12.17
CA TYR A 93 30.39 14.66 -11.84
C TYR A 93 29.35 14.31 -12.89
N GLU A 94 29.66 14.48 -14.17
CA GLU A 94 28.74 14.16 -15.28
C GLU A 94 28.34 12.68 -15.26
N GLN A 95 29.29 11.75 -15.10
CA GLN A 95 29.00 10.32 -15.00
C GLN A 95 28.10 10.00 -13.80
N THR A 96 28.32 10.66 -12.66
CA THR A 96 27.49 10.50 -11.46
C THR A 96 26.05 10.96 -11.75
N VAL A 97 25.86 12.13 -12.36
CA VAL A 97 24.54 12.65 -12.74
C VAL A 97 23.84 11.71 -13.71
N LYS A 98 24.55 11.24 -14.77
CA LYS A 98 24.01 10.26 -15.72
C LYS A 98 23.52 8.98 -15.06
N LYS A 99 24.32 8.45 -14.12
CA LYS A 99 23.93 7.25 -13.36
C LYS A 99 22.66 7.49 -12.55
N LEU A 100 22.61 8.58 -11.78
CA LEU A 100 21.46 8.93 -10.95
C LEU A 100 20.19 9.12 -11.79
N LEU A 101 20.27 9.80 -12.94
CA LEU A 101 19.12 9.97 -13.83
C LEU A 101 18.68 8.67 -14.51
N THR A 102 19.62 7.76 -14.82
CA THR A 102 19.27 6.40 -15.30
C THR A 102 18.52 5.59 -14.24
N GLU A 103 18.86 5.75 -12.97
CA GLU A 103 18.11 5.16 -11.86
C GLU A 103 16.71 5.78 -11.76
N VAL A 104 16.57 7.09 -11.91
CA VAL A 104 15.26 7.78 -11.99
C VAL A 104 14.38 7.19 -13.09
N ASP A 105 14.90 6.99 -14.30
CA ASP A 105 14.16 6.36 -15.40
C ASP A 105 13.70 4.93 -15.07
N SER A 106 14.50 4.21 -14.32
CA SER A 106 14.16 2.85 -13.87
C SER A 106 13.05 2.87 -12.84
N GLU A 107 13.08 3.79 -11.89
CA GLU A 107 12.05 3.96 -10.87
C GLU A 107 10.72 4.46 -11.48
N LEU A 108 10.76 5.34 -12.48
CA LEU A 108 9.57 5.74 -13.23
C LEU A 108 8.88 4.55 -13.91
N LYS A 109 9.63 3.59 -14.43
CA LYS A 109 9.05 2.36 -15.00
C LYS A 109 8.37 1.50 -13.93
N ILE A 110 8.97 1.42 -12.73
CA ILE A 110 8.37 0.73 -11.58
C ILE A 110 7.08 1.45 -11.19
N LEU A 111 7.12 2.77 -11.01
CA LEU A 111 5.97 3.60 -10.67
C LEU A 111 4.81 3.40 -11.66
N LYS A 112 5.08 3.40 -12.95
CA LYS A 112 4.08 3.15 -14.00
C LYS A 112 3.49 1.74 -13.89
N LYS A 113 4.33 0.73 -13.62
CA LYS A 113 3.92 -0.66 -13.53
C LYS A 113 2.99 -0.94 -12.35
N THR A 114 3.17 -0.23 -11.23
CA THR A 114 2.32 -0.42 -10.04
C THR A 114 0.86 -0.03 -10.28
N GLY A 115 0.60 0.90 -11.20
CA GLY A 115 -0.74 1.43 -11.45
C GLY A 115 -1.38 2.10 -10.24
N THR A 116 -0.59 2.46 -9.23
CA THR A 116 -1.04 3.02 -7.96
C THR A 116 -1.34 4.51 -8.07
N ILE A 117 -0.52 5.21 -8.87
CA ILE A 117 -0.66 6.64 -9.14
C ILE A 117 -1.57 6.86 -10.33
N SER A 118 -2.40 7.90 -10.30
CA SER A 118 -3.24 8.28 -11.44
C SER A 118 -2.38 8.58 -12.68
N ASN A 119 -2.89 8.26 -13.87
CA ASN A 119 -2.13 8.52 -15.10
C ASN A 119 -1.79 10.01 -15.25
N GLU A 120 -2.65 10.91 -14.83
CA GLU A 120 -2.43 12.36 -14.89
C GLU A 120 -1.23 12.76 -14.03
N ASN A 121 -1.22 12.36 -12.76
CA ASN A 121 -0.13 12.66 -11.83
C ASN A 121 1.19 11.99 -12.26
N TYR A 122 1.11 10.76 -12.79
CA TYR A 122 2.29 10.07 -13.33
C TYR A 122 2.91 10.85 -14.51
N GLU A 123 2.11 11.25 -15.49
CA GLU A 123 2.62 11.98 -16.68
C GLU A 123 3.11 13.40 -16.29
N GLU A 124 2.46 14.08 -15.34
CA GLU A 124 2.95 15.35 -14.79
C GLU A 124 4.35 15.16 -14.18
N TYR A 125 4.53 14.11 -13.36
CA TYR A 125 5.81 13.83 -12.70
C TYR A 125 6.89 13.42 -13.69
N ALA A 126 6.60 12.51 -14.62
CA ALA A 126 7.53 12.04 -15.63
C ALA A 126 7.99 13.19 -16.56
N THR A 127 7.07 14.05 -16.96
CA THR A 127 7.41 15.24 -17.77
C THR A 127 8.31 16.19 -16.99
N ALA A 128 7.96 16.51 -15.75
CA ALA A 128 8.77 17.40 -14.92
C ALA A 128 10.17 16.84 -14.64
N LEU A 129 10.32 15.51 -14.47
CA LEU A 129 11.62 14.84 -14.32
C LEU A 129 12.46 14.95 -15.63
N SER A 130 11.83 14.73 -16.77
CA SER A 130 12.49 14.87 -18.08
C SER A 130 12.96 16.30 -18.33
N ASP A 131 12.09 17.28 -18.06
CA ASP A 131 12.41 18.70 -18.23
C ASP A 131 13.57 19.11 -17.32
N TRP A 132 13.52 18.71 -16.04
CA TRP A 132 14.61 18.97 -15.11
C TRP A 132 15.92 18.30 -15.54
N GLY A 133 15.88 17.07 -16.02
CA GLY A 133 17.06 16.37 -16.56
C GLY A 133 17.70 17.10 -17.73
N ASN A 134 16.88 17.62 -18.66
CA ASN A 134 17.36 18.42 -19.81
C ASN A 134 18.03 19.73 -19.35
N ILE A 135 17.46 20.43 -18.37
CA ILE A 135 18.07 21.60 -17.74
C ILE A 135 19.41 21.23 -17.12
N GLY A 136 19.49 20.12 -16.39
CA GLY A 136 20.71 19.64 -15.76
C GLY A 136 21.83 19.36 -16.76
N TYR A 137 21.52 18.71 -17.88
CA TYR A 137 22.50 18.45 -18.95
C TYR A 137 22.95 19.73 -19.65
N SER A 138 22.03 20.67 -19.91
CA SER A 138 22.41 21.97 -20.48
C SER A 138 23.40 22.73 -19.59
N ILE A 139 23.19 22.71 -18.28
CA ILE A 139 24.09 23.34 -17.31
C ILE A 139 25.48 22.66 -17.31
N ILE A 140 25.51 21.32 -17.35
CA ILE A 140 26.77 20.56 -17.44
C ILE A 140 27.55 20.96 -18.69
N ASP A 141 26.89 21.09 -19.82
CA ASP A 141 27.50 21.51 -21.10
C ASP A 141 28.06 22.95 -21.01
N GLU A 142 27.31 23.89 -20.41
CA GLU A 142 27.79 25.25 -20.16
C GLU A 142 29.05 25.28 -19.29
N ILE A 143 29.08 24.50 -18.20
CA ILE A 143 30.27 24.40 -17.34
C ILE A 143 31.47 23.87 -18.13
N LYS A 144 31.27 22.82 -18.95
CA LYS A 144 32.36 22.19 -19.74
C LYS A 144 32.87 23.14 -20.85
N ASN A 145 32.01 24.00 -21.38
CA ASN A 145 32.38 25.02 -22.36
C ASN A 145 33.05 26.25 -21.74
N GLY A 146 33.15 26.32 -20.40
CA GLY A 146 33.75 27.43 -19.68
C GLY A 146 32.80 28.62 -19.40
N ASP A 147 31.52 28.50 -19.73
CA ASP A 147 30.48 29.52 -19.54
C ASP A 147 29.91 29.46 -18.10
N ARG A 148 30.78 29.52 -17.11
CA ARG A 148 30.45 29.32 -15.72
C ARG A 148 29.41 30.31 -15.19
N GLU A 149 29.49 31.59 -15.58
CA GLU A 149 28.54 32.61 -15.17
C GLU A 149 27.13 32.27 -15.62
N LYS A 150 26.99 31.83 -16.88
CA LYS A 150 25.73 31.39 -17.46
C LYS A 150 25.20 30.11 -16.77
N ALA A 151 26.09 29.14 -16.48
CA ALA A 151 25.73 27.95 -15.77
C ALA A 151 25.19 28.24 -14.35
N VAL A 152 25.81 29.17 -13.61
CA VAL A 152 25.36 29.60 -12.29
C VAL A 152 23.99 30.29 -12.38
N ASP A 153 23.79 31.15 -13.38
CA ASP A 153 22.50 31.80 -13.64
C ASP A 153 21.40 30.74 -13.90
N ALA A 154 21.66 29.76 -14.76
CA ALA A 154 20.73 28.68 -15.07
C ALA A 154 20.47 27.78 -13.84
N ILE A 155 21.45 27.55 -12.96
CA ILE A 155 21.23 26.84 -11.70
C ILE A 155 20.22 27.56 -10.81
N LEU A 156 20.34 28.91 -10.73
CA LEU A 156 19.49 29.71 -9.84
C LEU A 156 18.09 29.92 -10.41
N ASN A 157 18.00 30.21 -11.72
CA ASN A 157 16.76 30.68 -12.34
C ASN A 157 15.97 29.58 -13.05
N ASP A 158 16.61 28.48 -13.46
CA ASP A 158 15.94 27.36 -14.16
C ASP A 158 15.96 26.08 -13.33
N CYS A 159 17.13 25.58 -12.92
CA CYS A 159 17.27 24.28 -12.26
C CYS A 159 16.60 24.27 -10.87
N THR A 160 16.81 25.29 -10.06
CA THR A 160 16.25 25.37 -8.69
C THR A 160 14.73 25.51 -8.69
N PRO A 161 14.09 26.36 -9.51
CA PRO A 161 12.63 26.40 -9.61
C PRO A 161 12.03 25.10 -10.15
N ALA A 162 12.65 24.47 -11.16
CA ALA A 162 12.22 23.17 -11.67
C ALA A 162 12.32 22.07 -10.62
N LEU A 163 13.38 22.07 -9.80
CA LEU A 163 13.53 21.15 -8.68
C LEU A 163 12.43 21.35 -7.63
N ASN A 164 12.10 22.59 -7.29
CA ASN A 164 11.01 22.87 -6.35
C ASN A 164 9.67 22.37 -6.88
N LYS A 165 9.38 22.59 -8.17
CA LYS A 165 8.18 22.04 -8.80
C LYS A 165 8.13 20.51 -8.71
N LEU A 166 9.25 19.82 -8.92
CA LEU A 166 9.34 18.37 -8.76
C LEU A 166 9.03 17.92 -7.33
N VAL A 167 9.54 18.65 -6.33
CA VAL A 167 9.25 18.36 -4.92
C VAL A 167 7.75 18.51 -4.63
N ASP A 168 7.11 19.56 -5.15
CA ASP A 168 5.67 19.80 -4.96
C ASP A 168 4.84 18.67 -5.61
N ILE A 169 5.22 18.21 -6.80
CA ILE A 169 4.55 17.08 -7.47
C ILE A 169 4.78 15.80 -6.64
N ALA A 170 6.01 15.54 -6.19
CA ALA A 170 6.33 14.35 -5.38
C ALA A 170 5.52 14.32 -4.08
N ILE A 171 5.26 15.46 -3.44
CA ILE A 171 4.38 15.54 -2.26
C ILE A 171 2.96 15.10 -2.60
N LYS A 172 2.42 15.52 -3.75
CA LYS A 172 1.08 15.04 -4.18
C LYS A 172 1.04 13.53 -4.41
N LEU A 173 2.12 12.96 -4.98
CA LEU A 173 2.22 11.52 -5.16
C LEU A 173 2.33 10.77 -3.83
N ASP A 174 3.11 11.29 -2.87
CA ASP A 174 3.20 10.74 -1.52
C ASP A 174 1.81 10.76 -0.84
N GLU A 175 1.03 11.85 -0.97
CA GLU A 175 -0.33 11.93 -0.43
C GLU A 175 -1.28 10.91 -1.08
N GLU A 176 -1.18 10.66 -2.37
CA GLU A 176 -1.97 9.66 -3.11
C GLU A 176 -1.65 8.24 -2.61
N THR A 177 -0.37 7.91 -2.44
CA THR A 177 0.07 6.62 -1.89
C THR A 177 -0.33 6.45 -0.43
N ASP A 178 -0.24 7.50 0.39
CA ASP A 178 -0.65 7.49 1.79
C ASP A 178 -2.17 7.25 1.95
N GLN A 179 -2.99 7.85 1.09
CA GLN A 179 -4.44 7.60 1.09
C GLN A 179 -4.76 6.15 0.80
N LEU A 180 -4.09 5.53 -0.18
CA LEU A 180 -4.25 4.11 -0.52
C LEU A 180 -3.75 3.19 0.61
N SER A 181 -2.64 3.55 1.24
CA SER A 181 -2.11 2.88 2.43
C SER A 181 -3.12 2.88 3.58
N ASN A 182 -3.68 4.04 3.89
CA ASN A 182 -4.69 4.20 4.94
C ASN A 182 -5.98 3.43 4.61
N GLN A 183 -6.41 3.42 3.36
CA GLN A 183 -7.58 2.66 2.93
C GLN A 183 -7.35 1.15 3.07
N SER A 184 -6.19 0.64 2.66
CA SER A 184 -5.82 -0.77 2.81
C SER A 184 -5.76 -1.19 4.28
N SER A 185 -5.12 -0.38 5.12
CA SER A 185 -5.03 -0.60 6.57
C SER A 185 -6.41 -0.63 7.23
N ARG A 186 -7.28 0.33 6.89
CA ARG A 186 -8.66 0.41 7.41
C ARG A 186 -9.49 -0.81 7.00
N THR A 187 -9.38 -1.24 5.76
CA THR A 187 -10.09 -2.43 5.26
C THR A 187 -9.63 -3.68 6.00
N THR A 188 -8.32 -3.86 6.15
CA THR A 188 -7.72 -4.96 6.93
C THR A 188 -8.24 -4.99 8.36
N PHE A 189 -8.29 -3.84 9.04
CA PHE A 189 -8.79 -3.72 10.41
C PHE A 189 -10.27 -4.08 10.53
N ILE A 190 -11.12 -3.65 9.59
CA ILE A 190 -12.55 -3.99 9.56
C ILE A 190 -12.75 -5.51 9.42
N PHE A 191 -12.02 -6.17 8.52
CA PHE A 191 -12.10 -7.63 8.36
C PHE A 191 -11.59 -8.38 9.59
N ALA A 192 -10.53 -7.91 10.25
CA ALA A 192 -10.05 -8.50 11.48
C ALA A 192 -11.08 -8.42 12.61
N ILE A 193 -11.73 -7.26 12.80
CA ILE A 193 -12.82 -7.10 13.77
C ILE A 193 -14.00 -8.00 13.43
N ALA A 194 -14.42 -8.05 12.17
CA ALA A 194 -15.52 -8.91 11.73
C ALA A 194 -15.24 -10.39 12.03
N GLY A 195 -14.00 -10.84 11.82
CA GLY A 195 -13.55 -12.19 12.18
C GLY A 195 -13.67 -12.47 13.68
N ILE A 196 -13.20 -11.56 14.52
CA ILE A 196 -13.28 -11.66 15.99
C ILE A 196 -14.75 -11.72 16.44
N VAL A 197 -15.61 -10.83 15.94
CA VAL A 197 -17.03 -10.81 16.26
C VAL A 197 -17.71 -12.13 15.86
N CYS A 198 -17.38 -12.67 14.69
CA CYS A 198 -17.90 -13.96 14.25
C CYS A 198 -17.52 -15.10 15.22
N ILE A 199 -16.27 -15.15 15.69
CA ILE A 199 -15.83 -16.14 16.68
C ILE A 199 -16.63 -16.01 17.98
N PHE A 200 -16.82 -14.79 18.50
CA PHE A 200 -17.61 -14.57 19.72
C PHE A 200 -19.07 -15.00 19.56
N VAL A 201 -19.70 -14.71 18.42
CA VAL A 201 -21.08 -15.15 18.12
C VAL A 201 -21.14 -16.68 18.09
N CYS A 202 -20.18 -17.35 17.48
CA CYS A 202 -20.12 -18.80 17.42
C CYS A 202 -19.96 -19.42 18.82
N LEU A 203 -19.06 -18.87 19.66
CA LEU A 203 -18.83 -19.34 21.02
C LEU A 203 -20.06 -19.15 21.92
N THR A 204 -20.71 -17.99 21.88
CA THR A 204 -21.91 -17.71 22.66
C THR A 204 -23.09 -18.61 22.25
N PHE A 205 -23.22 -18.89 20.97
CA PHE A 205 -24.24 -19.81 20.47
C PHE A 205 -23.96 -21.26 20.87
N ALA A 206 -22.71 -21.74 20.73
CA ALA A 206 -22.32 -23.07 21.19
C ALA A 206 -22.57 -23.24 22.69
N TRP A 207 -22.16 -22.26 23.52
CA TRP A 207 -22.39 -22.25 24.93
C TRP A 207 -23.89 -22.31 25.32
N THR A 208 -24.71 -21.47 24.67
CA THR A 208 -26.16 -21.46 24.93
C THR A 208 -26.85 -22.74 24.49
N LEU A 209 -26.40 -23.37 23.38
CA LEU A 209 -26.91 -24.70 22.97
C LEU A 209 -26.53 -25.78 23.96
N THR A 210 -25.27 -25.85 24.37
CA THR A 210 -24.76 -26.82 25.31
C THR A 210 -25.50 -26.72 26.64
N ARG A 211 -25.70 -25.49 27.15
CA ARG A 211 -26.45 -25.25 28.41
C ARG A 211 -27.92 -25.69 28.30
N LYS A 212 -28.58 -25.46 27.15
CA LYS A 212 -29.96 -25.90 26.94
C LYS A 212 -30.10 -27.43 26.89
N ILE A 213 -29.16 -28.11 26.22
CA ILE A 213 -29.16 -29.56 26.09
C ILE A 213 -28.87 -30.20 27.46
N SER A 214 -27.83 -29.71 28.14
CA SER A 214 -27.45 -30.20 29.48
C SER A 214 -28.59 -30.06 30.52
N LYS A 215 -29.28 -28.89 30.54
CA LYS A 215 -30.39 -28.67 31.45
C LYS A 215 -31.56 -29.66 31.20
N LYS A 216 -31.85 -29.95 29.94
CA LYS A 216 -32.90 -30.94 29.60
C LYS A 216 -32.52 -32.40 29.83
N ILE A 217 -31.24 -32.73 29.84
CA ILE A 217 -30.75 -34.07 30.21
C ILE A 217 -30.88 -34.30 31.72
N LEU A 218 -30.69 -33.25 32.55
CA LEU A 218 -30.83 -33.32 34.01
C LEU A 218 -32.28 -33.36 34.49
N GLU A 219 -33.25 -32.94 33.69
CA GLU A 219 -34.70 -32.95 34.00
C GLU A 219 -35.41 -34.24 33.56
N THR A 220 -34.67 -35.21 32.98
CA THR A 220 -35.17 -36.52 32.53
C THR A 220 -34.61 -37.64 33.40
#